data_8046f3bf13359131ce060c04cb3a6551
#
_entry.id   8046f3bf13359131ce060c04cb3a6551
#
_cell.length_a   1.000
_cell.length_b   1.000
_cell.length_c   1.000
_cell.angle_alpha   90.00
_cell.angle_beta   90.00
_cell.angle_gamma   90.00
#
_symmetry.space_group_name_H-M   'P 1'
#
loop_
_entity.id
_entity.type
_entity.pdbx_description
1 polymer ?
#
loop_
_entity_poly.entity_id
_entity_poly.type
_entity_poly.pdbx_seq_one_letter_code
_entity_poly.pdbx_strand_id
1 'polypeptide(L)'
;KQRVLEDNLWHLGKVKPDTLWRPIQGPTWGYRYRARLSVRHVIKKGTVLIGFHERKSRYVADMSVCPVLPPHVSAMLVPLRGLIASLDARDTCPQIELACGDDVTALVLRHLEPLSPADADRLRAFATAHPGVQWWLQPKGPDTVHLLDTPTADTPVLSYALPDFGIVHPFKPTDFTQVNPHINRVLVSRALRLLDAQPTERVIDWFCGLGNFTLPIATQAREVLGVEGSEALVARSRENYKKNAASALLPKALAATEFVARNLFEMTPDLLRADGSADKWLVDPPREGAFALCKALADAVNPGATDGSSSGSTAPVAGPLAGDWQPPRRIVYVSCNPATLARDAGLLVHVAGYRCVGAGVVNMFPHTAHVESMAVFERAA
;
A
#
# COMPACT_ATOMS: atom_id res chain seq x y z
N LYS A 1 -18.19 9.78 -0.81
CA LYS A 1 -16.76 9.67 -1.19
C LYS A 1 -16.51 10.34 -2.54
N GLN A 2 -17.31 10.05 -3.58
CA GLN A 2 -17.16 10.65 -4.90
C GLN A 2 -17.16 12.19 -4.83
N ARG A 3 -18.15 12.78 -4.19
CA ARG A 3 -18.24 14.23 -4.00
C ARG A 3 -17.02 14.81 -3.28
N VAL A 4 -16.47 14.10 -2.29
CA VAL A 4 -15.25 14.54 -1.58
C VAL A 4 -14.06 14.64 -2.54
N LEU A 5 -13.89 13.68 -3.45
CA LEU A 5 -12.84 13.75 -4.48
C LEU A 5 -13.05 14.96 -5.41
N GLU A 6 -14.27 15.12 -5.92
CA GLU A 6 -14.62 16.21 -6.84
C GLU A 6 -14.42 17.58 -6.20
N ASP A 7 -14.92 17.77 -4.96
CA ASP A 7 -14.78 19.02 -4.21
C ASP A 7 -13.30 19.37 -3.96
N ASN A 8 -12.48 18.37 -3.60
CA ASN A 8 -11.04 18.61 -3.38
C ASN A 8 -10.33 18.98 -4.70
N LEU A 9 -10.54 18.23 -5.77
CA LEU A 9 -9.92 18.53 -7.07
C LEU A 9 -10.31 19.93 -7.54
N TRP A 10 -11.61 20.31 -7.40
CA TRP A 10 -12.10 21.60 -7.84
C TRP A 10 -11.63 22.76 -6.95
N HIS A 11 -11.76 22.62 -5.62
CA HIS A 11 -11.53 23.75 -4.72
C HIS A 11 -10.07 23.92 -4.30
N LEU A 12 -9.33 22.82 -4.10
CA LEU A 12 -7.92 22.87 -3.70
C LEU A 12 -6.98 22.84 -4.92
N GLY A 13 -7.16 21.89 -5.81
CA GLY A 13 -6.30 21.72 -6.98
C GLY A 13 -6.64 22.66 -8.14
N LYS A 14 -7.83 23.24 -8.17
CA LYS A 14 -8.39 23.96 -9.33
C LYS A 14 -8.34 23.10 -10.61
N VAL A 15 -8.47 21.80 -10.45
CA VAL A 15 -8.39 20.80 -11.51
C VAL A 15 -9.77 20.22 -11.76
N LYS A 16 -10.16 20.20 -13.04
CA LYS A 16 -11.38 19.53 -13.49
C LYS A 16 -10.96 18.34 -14.39
N PRO A 17 -11.19 17.10 -13.94
CA PRO A 17 -10.97 15.94 -14.81
C PRO A 17 -11.89 15.97 -16.03
N ASP A 18 -11.40 15.54 -17.20
CA ASP A 18 -12.24 15.41 -18.40
C ASP A 18 -13.34 14.37 -18.19
N THR A 19 -13.02 13.30 -17.45
CA THR A 19 -13.95 12.23 -17.13
C THR A 19 -13.93 11.91 -15.65
N LEU A 20 -15.11 11.79 -15.04
CA LEU A 20 -15.27 11.22 -13.71
C LEU A 20 -15.70 9.76 -13.86
N TRP A 21 -14.85 8.85 -13.37
CA TRP A 21 -15.13 7.42 -13.47
C TRP A 21 -16.10 6.96 -12.39
N ARG A 22 -16.86 5.92 -12.73
CA ARG A 22 -17.66 5.22 -11.72
C ARG A 22 -16.76 4.66 -10.63
N PRO A 23 -17.17 4.78 -9.34
CA PRO A 23 -16.41 4.25 -8.23
C PRO A 23 -16.13 2.75 -8.37
N ILE A 24 -14.90 2.33 -8.08
CA ILE A 24 -14.59 0.93 -7.89
C ILE A 24 -15.20 0.49 -6.57
N GLN A 25 -16.02 -0.55 -6.60
CA GLN A 25 -16.67 -1.13 -5.44
C GLN A 25 -16.39 -2.62 -5.35
N GLY A 26 -16.48 -3.17 -4.16
CA GLY A 26 -16.31 -4.58 -3.88
C GLY A 26 -17.11 -5.01 -2.66
N PRO A 27 -16.79 -6.16 -2.05
CA PRO A 27 -17.45 -6.62 -0.82
C PRO A 27 -17.43 -5.55 0.26
N THR A 28 -18.57 -5.30 0.89
CA THR A 28 -18.68 -4.31 1.96
C THR A 28 -18.35 -4.89 3.33
N TRP A 29 -18.35 -6.21 3.45
CA TRP A 29 -18.05 -6.97 4.65
C TRP A 29 -16.93 -7.99 4.40
N GLY A 30 -16.27 -8.46 5.45
CA GLY A 30 -15.20 -9.44 5.34
C GLY A 30 -13.95 -8.96 4.59
N TYR A 31 -13.80 -7.67 4.37
CA TYR A 31 -12.79 -7.10 3.49
C TYR A 31 -11.47 -6.76 4.18
N ARG A 32 -11.46 -6.69 5.52
CA ARG A 32 -10.34 -6.15 6.28
C ARG A 32 -9.35 -7.25 6.67
N TYR A 33 -8.37 -7.48 5.81
CA TYR A 33 -7.35 -8.53 5.96
C TYR A 33 -6.15 -8.08 6.83
N ARG A 34 -6.12 -6.84 7.26
CA ARG A 34 -5.14 -6.33 8.22
C ARG A 34 -5.83 -5.54 9.31
N ALA A 35 -5.48 -5.86 10.56
CA ALA A 35 -6.02 -5.18 11.71
C ALA A 35 -5.05 -5.23 12.88
N ARG A 36 -5.14 -4.24 13.75
CA ARG A 36 -4.49 -4.22 15.05
C ARG A 36 -5.58 -4.28 16.10
N LEU A 37 -5.66 -5.41 16.80
CA LEU A 37 -6.62 -5.65 17.85
C LEU A 37 -5.96 -5.40 19.21
N SER A 38 -6.56 -4.55 20.02
CA SER A 38 -6.15 -4.34 21.39
C SER A 38 -6.63 -5.50 22.26
N VAL A 39 -5.77 -5.93 23.18
CA VAL A 39 -6.06 -6.99 24.15
C VAL A 39 -6.07 -6.37 25.55
N ARG A 40 -7.10 -6.69 26.34
CA ARG A 40 -7.22 -6.17 27.69
C ARG A 40 -7.76 -7.25 28.65
N HIS A 41 -6.93 -7.68 29.58
CA HIS A 41 -7.42 -8.45 30.72
C HIS A 41 -8.10 -7.52 31.72
N VAL A 42 -9.40 -7.71 31.94
CA VAL A 42 -10.21 -6.92 32.89
C VAL A 42 -10.36 -7.72 34.18
N ILE A 43 -9.39 -7.58 35.06
CA ILE A 43 -9.29 -8.36 36.32
C ILE A 43 -10.61 -8.35 37.12
N LYS A 44 -11.22 -7.17 37.28
CA LYS A 44 -12.50 -7.01 38.02
C LYS A 44 -13.67 -7.82 37.45
N LYS A 45 -13.63 -8.14 36.15
CA LYS A 45 -14.65 -8.91 35.44
C LYS A 45 -14.22 -10.34 35.17
N GLY A 46 -12.97 -10.71 35.45
CA GLY A 46 -12.40 -12.02 35.16
C GLY A 46 -12.46 -12.39 33.68
N THR A 47 -12.35 -11.40 32.79
CA THR A 47 -12.47 -11.60 31.34
C THR A 47 -11.38 -10.91 30.57
N VAL A 48 -11.07 -11.46 29.37
CA VAL A 48 -10.20 -10.83 28.38
C VAL A 48 -11.06 -10.24 27.26
N LEU A 49 -10.82 -8.98 26.92
CA LEU A 49 -11.41 -8.32 25.76
C LEU A 49 -10.38 -8.29 24.64
N ILE A 50 -10.82 -8.59 23.41
CA ILE A 50 -10.03 -8.45 22.19
C ILE A 50 -10.88 -7.72 21.16
N GLY A 51 -10.38 -6.55 20.69
CA GLY A 51 -11.15 -5.75 19.74
C GLY A 51 -10.49 -4.43 19.40
N PHE A 52 -11.24 -3.59 18.71
CA PHE A 52 -10.87 -2.22 18.44
C PHE A 52 -11.18 -1.31 19.63
N HIS A 53 -10.51 -0.16 19.71
CA HIS A 53 -10.92 0.87 20.65
C HIS A 53 -12.28 1.45 20.27
N GLU A 54 -13.10 1.71 21.28
CA GLU A 54 -14.32 2.48 21.11
C GLU A 54 -14.00 3.89 20.62
N ARG A 55 -14.93 4.47 19.87
CA ARG A 55 -14.74 5.82 19.30
C ARG A 55 -14.51 6.86 20.39
N LYS A 56 -13.41 7.60 20.30
CA LYS A 56 -13.01 8.64 21.26
C LYS A 56 -12.86 8.12 22.70
N SER A 57 -12.50 6.86 22.85
CA SER A 57 -12.34 6.19 24.13
C SER A 57 -11.02 5.41 24.18
N ARG A 58 -10.54 5.14 25.41
CA ARG A 58 -9.43 4.22 25.69
C ARG A 58 -9.87 2.81 25.96
N TYR A 59 -11.17 2.56 25.96
CA TYR A 59 -11.72 1.25 26.22
C TYR A 59 -11.69 0.38 24.96
N VAL A 60 -11.47 -0.90 25.17
CA VAL A 60 -11.55 -1.93 24.13
C VAL A 60 -13.00 -2.38 24.04
N ALA A 61 -13.57 -2.33 22.84
CA ALA A 61 -14.92 -2.80 22.58
C ALA A 61 -15.04 -4.30 22.88
N ASP A 62 -16.13 -4.67 23.55
CA ASP A 62 -16.46 -6.06 23.84
C ASP A 62 -17.04 -6.73 22.58
N MET A 63 -16.16 -7.22 21.71
CA MET A 63 -16.55 -7.80 20.42
C MET A 63 -16.52 -9.31 20.47
N SER A 64 -17.65 -9.95 20.17
CA SER A 64 -17.73 -11.39 19.89
C SER A 64 -17.65 -11.70 18.40
N VAL A 65 -18.04 -10.75 17.57
CA VAL A 65 -18.00 -10.80 16.09
C VAL A 65 -17.56 -9.46 15.54
N CYS A 66 -16.97 -9.46 14.34
CA CYS A 66 -16.62 -8.26 13.63
C CYS A 66 -16.85 -8.43 12.11
N PRO A 67 -17.97 -7.91 11.57
CA PRO A 67 -18.34 -8.13 10.18
C PRO A 67 -17.34 -7.62 9.15
N VAL A 68 -16.48 -6.65 9.48
CA VAL A 68 -15.47 -6.13 8.54
C VAL A 68 -14.24 -7.04 8.43
N LEU A 69 -13.95 -7.87 9.44
CA LEU A 69 -12.88 -8.87 9.39
C LEU A 69 -13.32 -10.07 8.52
N PRO A 70 -12.37 -10.81 7.92
CA PRO A 70 -12.68 -12.05 7.23
C PRO A 70 -13.47 -13.00 8.15
N PRO A 71 -14.45 -13.77 7.64
CA PRO A 71 -15.33 -14.59 8.46
C PRO A 71 -14.58 -15.54 9.41
N HIS A 72 -13.50 -16.18 8.92
CA HIS A 72 -12.68 -17.07 9.74
C HIS A 72 -11.98 -16.33 10.90
N VAL A 73 -11.54 -15.08 10.68
CA VAL A 73 -10.93 -14.24 11.72
C VAL A 73 -11.99 -13.78 12.72
N SER A 74 -13.14 -13.33 12.22
CA SER A 74 -14.26 -12.93 13.10
C SER A 74 -14.70 -14.08 14.03
N ALA A 75 -14.73 -15.31 13.51
CA ALA A 75 -15.04 -16.50 14.30
C ALA A 75 -13.98 -16.83 15.37
N MET A 76 -12.74 -16.41 15.18
CA MET A 76 -11.66 -16.62 16.16
C MET A 76 -11.67 -15.64 17.33
N LEU A 77 -12.44 -14.54 17.30
CA LEU A 77 -12.40 -13.52 18.36
C LEU A 77 -12.69 -14.09 19.75
N VAL A 78 -13.71 -14.91 19.88
CA VAL A 78 -14.06 -15.56 21.16
C VAL A 78 -13.05 -16.64 21.56
N PRO A 79 -12.64 -17.58 20.68
CA PRO A 79 -11.53 -18.50 20.96
C PRO A 79 -10.23 -17.81 21.38
N LEU A 80 -9.85 -16.70 20.73
CA LEU A 80 -8.66 -15.92 21.09
C LEU A 80 -8.74 -15.34 22.51
N ARG A 81 -9.91 -14.90 22.95
CA ARG A 81 -10.10 -14.46 24.35
C ARG A 81 -9.82 -15.58 25.33
N GLY A 82 -10.35 -16.79 25.06
CA GLY A 82 -10.09 -17.98 25.87
C GLY A 82 -8.61 -18.35 25.90
N LEU A 83 -7.95 -18.32 24.74
CA LEU A 83 -6.51 -18.54 24.66
C LEU A 83 -5.73 -17.54 25.51
N ILE A 84 -5.91 -16.24 25.29
CA ILE A 84 -5.18 -15.22 26.06
C ILE A 84 -5.46 -15.32 27.56
N ALA A 85 -6.71 -15.59 27.95
CA ALA A 85 -7.06 -15.79 29.37
C ALA A 85 -6.33 -17.00 30.01
N SER A 86 -5.99 -18.00 29.22
CA SER A 86 -5.25 -19.19 29.67
C SER A 86 -3.75 -18.99 29.77
N LEU A 87 -3.18 -17.94 29.15
CA LEU A 87 -1.73 -17.67 29.18
C LEU A 87 -1.28 -17.24 30.58
N ASP A 88 -0.07 -17.66 30.94
CA ASP A 88 0.62 -17.14 32.12
C ASP A 88 0.89 -15.65 31.94
N ALA A 89 1.26 -15.24 30.73
CA ALA A 89 1.57 -13.87 30.31
C ALA A 89 0.32 -13.02 29.95
N ARG A 90 -0.92 -13.43 30.27
CA ARG A 90 -2.17 -12.74 29.88
C ARG A 90 -2.24 -11.25 30.19
N ASP A 91 -1.58 -10.83 31.26
CA ASP A 91 -1.57 -9.42 31.70
C ASP A 91 -0.57 -8.57 30.94
N THR A 92 0.36 -9.18 30.22
CA THR A 92 1.45 -8.54 29.50
C THR A 92 1.37 -8.69 27.97
N CYS A 93 0.23 -9.15 27.47
CA CYS A 93 -0.08 -9.29 26.03
C CYS A 93 -1.08 -8.21 25.60
N PRO A 94 -0.65 -6.97 25.27
CA PRO A 94 -1.57 -5.85 25.02
C PRO A 94 -2.20 -5.83 23.64
N GLN A 95 -1.70 -6.63 22.67
CA GLN A 95 -2.08 -6.48 21.26
C GLN A 95 -1.88 -7.76 20.46
N ILE A 96 -2.80 -7.99 19.53
CA ILE A 96 -2.64 -8.95 18.44
C ILE A 96 -2.76 -8.19 17.12
N GLU A 97 -1.73 -8.24 16.26
CA GLU A 97 -1.85 -7.76 14.89
C GLU A 97 -2.22 -8.91 13.96
N LEU A 98 -3.13 -8.62 13.04
CA LEU A 98 -3.63 -9.54 12.04
C LEU A 98 -3.05 -9.17 10.67
N ALA A 99 -2.52 -10.16 9.97
CA ALA A 99 -2.19 -10.07 8.55
C ALA A 99 -2.62 -11.36 7.84
N CYS A 100 -3.65 -11.27 7.01
CA CYS A 100 -4.12 -12.40 6.21
C CYS A 100 -3.48 -12.35 4.81
N GLY A 101 -2.91 -13.46 4.41
CA GLY A 101 -2.61 -13.80 3.02
C GLY A 101 -3.76 -14.57 2.38
N ASP A 102 -3.48 -15.22 1.25
CA ASP A 102 -4.49 -16.05 0.57
C ASP A 102 -4.73 -17.36 1.35
N ASP A 103 -3.68 -18.00 1.88
CA ASP A 103 -3.77 -19.29 2.59
C ASP A 103 -3.35 -19.20 4.06
N VAL A 104 -2.61 -18.18 4.45
CA VAL A 104 -2.05 -18.00 5.79
C VAL A 104 -2.67 -16.80 6.48
N THR A 105 -3.06 -16.99 7.73
CA THR A 105 -3.47 -15.93 8.65
C THR A 105 -2.40 -15.77 9.73
N ALA A 106 -1.55 -14.76 9.59
CA ALA A 106 -0.55 -14.42 10.59
C ALA A 106 -1.19 -13.63 11.74
N LEU A 107 -1.00 -14.13 12.96
CA LEU A 107 -1.34 -13.46 14.21
C LEU A 107 -0.06 -13.08 14.93
N VAL A 108 0.23 -11.79 15.05
CA VAL A 108 1.41 -11.27 15.76
C VAL A 108 1.01 -10.92 17.18
N LEU A 109 1.44 -11.75 18.15
CA LEU A 109 1.22 -11.49 19.56
C LEU A 109 2.31 -10.57 20.10
N ARG A 110 1.94 -9.37 20.51
CA ARG A 110 2.81 -8.50 21.28
C ARG A 110 2.82 -8.96 22.74
N HIS A 111 3.99 -9.21 23.28
CA HIS A 111 4.17 -9.58 24.69
C HIS A 111 5.29 -8.72 25.30
N LEU A 112 5.05 -8.21 26.51
CA LEU A 112 5.97 -7.31 27.21
C LEU A 112 6.94 -8.07 28.11
N GLU A 113 6.56 -9.29 28.50
CA GLU A 113 7.37 -10.23 29.26
C GLU A 113 7.57 -11.52 28.45
N PRO A 114 8.66 -12.27 28.66
CA PRO A 114 8.89 -13.53 27.98
C PRO A 114 7.73 -14.50 28.16
N LEU A 115 7.34 -15.20 27.11
CA LEU A 115 6.34 -16.28 27.19
C LEU A 115 6.96 -17.52 27.85
N SER A 116 6.18 -18.21 28.70
CA SER A 116 6.58 -19.51 29.24
C SER A 116 6.53 -20.60 28.14
N PRO A 117 7.24 -21.73 28.29
CA PRO A 117 7.08 -22.88 27.39
C PRO A 117 5.64 -23.34 27.31
N ALA A 118 4.89 -23.30 28.42
CA ALA A 118 3.46 -23.65 28.45
C ALA A 118 2.62 -22.67 27.62
N ASP A 119 2.95 -21.37 27.62
CA ASP A 119 2.29 -20.38 26.77
C ASP A 119 2.55 -20.65 25.29
N ALA A 120 3.79 -20.98 24.92
CA ALA A 120 4.12 -21.37 23.56
C ALA A 120 3.34 -22.61 23.09
N ASP A 121 3.19 -23.60 23.97
CA ASP A 121 2.41 -24.82 23.66
C ASP A 121 0.91 -24.53 23.49
N ARG A 122 0.35 -23.62 24.29
CA ARG A 122 -1.04 -23.16 24.12
C ARG A 122 -1.25 -22.44 22.78
N LEU A 123 -0.29 -21.61 22.35
CA LEU A 123 -0.31 -20.95 21.03
C LEU A 123 -0.25 -22.00 19.90
N ARG A 124 0.62 -23.01 20.00
CA ARG A 124 0.71 -24.12 19.01
C ARG A 124 -0.59 -24.92 18.94
N ALA A 125 -1.18 -25.25 20.09
CA ALA A 125 -2.45 -25.95 20.15
C ALA A 125 -3.57 -25.15 19.48
N PHE A 126 -3.58 -23.83 19.67
CA PHE A 126 -4.53 -22.95 18.98
C PHE A 126 -4.35 -22.97 17.46
N ALA A 127 -3.10 -22.87 16.95
CA ALA A 127 -2.81 -22.94 15.53
C ALA A 127 -3.22 -24.29 14.94
N THR A 128 -3.03 -25.40 15.65
CA THR A 128 -3.47 -26.72 15.23
C THR A 128 -4.99 -26.81 15.11
N ALA A 129 -5.72 -26.17 16.03
CA ALA A 129 -7.19 -26.14 16.01
C ALA A 129 -7.77 -25.18 14.96
N HIS A 130 -6.95 -24.27 14.42
CA HIS A 130 -7.36 -23.27 13.43
C HIS A 130 -6.43 -23.33 12.20
N PRO A 131 -6.66 -24.24 11.25
CA PRO A 131 -5.81 -24.41 10.07
C PRO A 131 -5.57 -23.09 9.34
N GLY A 132 -4.32 -22.86 8.90
CA GLY A 132 -3.89 -21.62 8.26
C GLY A 132 -3.44 -20.52 9.23
N VAL A 133 -3.67 -20.66 10.52
CA VAL A 133 -3.14 -19.72 11.52
C VAL A 133 -1.66 -19.94 11.75
N GLN A 134 -0.92 -18.86 11.75
CA GLN A 134 0.52 -18.83 12.01
C GLN A 134 0.84 -17.78 13.06
N TRP A 135 1.47 -18.21 14.17
CA TRP A 135 1.85 -17.31 15.25
C TRP A 135 3.19 -16.64 14.99
N TRP A 136 3.20 -15.33 15.18
CA TRP A 136 4.38 -14.49 15.22
C TRP A 136 4.45 -13.81 16.58
N LEU A 137 5.65 -13.59 17.08
CA LEU A 137 5.89 -12.96 18.38
C LEU A 137 6.54 -11.60 18.19
N GLN A 138 6.14 -10.64 19.02
CA GLN A 138 6.70 -9.29 19.05
C GLN A 138 7.07 -8.89 20.48
N PRO A 139 8.31 -9.17 20.91
CA PRO A 139 8.76 -8.83 22.27
C PRO A 139 9.03 -7.32 22.43
N LYS A 140 9.41 -6.60 21.37
CA LYS A 140 9.75 -5.17 21.42
C LYS A 140 9.18 -4.41 20.21
N GLY A 141 10.02 -3.78 19.41
CA GLY A 141 9.66 -3.05 18.21
C GLY A 141 9.27 -3.95 17.03
N PRO A 142 8.80 -3.38 15.91
CA PRO A 142 8.43 -4.14 14.70
C PRO A 142 9.59 -4.96 14.12
N ASP A 143 10.82 -4.52 14.31
CA ASP A 143 12.06 -5.19 13.92
C ASP A 143 12.31 -6.52 14.65
N THR A 144 11.66 -6.71 15.80
CA THR A 144 11.77 -7.94 16.59
C THR A 144 10.72 -9.01 16.25
N VAL A 145 9.85 -8.74 15.29
CA VAL A 145 8.79 -9.68 14.90
C VAL A 145 9.39 -10.92 14.23
N HIS A 146 9.07 -12.09 14.79
CA HIS A 146 9.56 -13.38 14.31
C HIS A 146 8.49 -14.48 14.46
N LEU A 147 8.63 -15.57 13.72
CA LEU A 147 7.77 -16.74 13.89
C LEU A 147 7.93 -17.36 15.30
N LEU A 148 6.85 -17.89 15.84
CA LEU A 148 6.88 -18.65 17.10
C LEU A 148 7.85 -19.82 17.02
N ASP A 149 7.81 -20.55 15.90
CA ASP A 149 8.67 -21.70 15.63
C ASP A 149 9.64 -21.39 14.50
N THR A 150 10.82 -22.02 14.55
CA THR A 150 11.80 -21.91 13.46
C THR A 150 11.20 -22.40 12.16
N PRO A 151 11.22 -21.60 11.07
CA PRO A 151 10.64 -22.01 9.81
C PRO A 151 11.42 -23.19 9.19
N THR A 152 10.67 -24.12 8.59
CA THR A 152 11.18 -25.22 7.79
C THR A 152 10.83 -25.03 6.32
N ALA A 153 11.26 -25.92 5.45
CA ALA A 153 10.90 -25.89 4.02
C ALA A 153 9.38 -26.00 3.80
N ASP A 154 8.68 -26.69 4.70
CA ASP A 154 7.22 -26.91 4.64
C ASP A 154 6.41 -25.81 5.33
N THR A 155 7.06 -24.81 5.94
CA THR A 155 6.35 -23.70 6.60
C THR A 155 5.60 -22.88 5.56
N PRO A 156 4.25 -22.77 5.66
CA PRO A 156 3.46 -22.00 4.71
C PRO A 156 3.91 -20.53 4.68
N VAL A 157 4.01 -19.99 3.46
CA VAL A 157 4.46 -18.60 3.27
C VAL A 157 3.28 -17.65 3.27
N LEU A 158 3.34 -16.63 4.13
CA LEU A 158 2.37 -15.55 4.10
C LEU A 158 2.52 -14.77 2.79
N SER A 159 1.51 -14.86 1.92
CA SER A 159 1.55 -14.25 0.59
C SER A 159 0.14 -13.90 0.08
N TYR A 160 0.07 -13.01 -0.91
CA TYR A 160 -1.13 -12.79 -1.71
C TYR A 160 -0.82 -12.83 -3.20
N ALA A 161 -1.81 -13.20 -4.00
CA ALA A 161 -1.67 -13.30 -5.44
C ALA A 161 -2.40 -12.18 -6.19
N LEU A 162 -1.83 -11.80 -7.33
CA LEU A 162 -2.45 -11.01 -8.39
C LEU A 162 -2.62 -11.93 -9.62
N PRO A 163 -3.70 -12.74 -9.66
CA PRO A 163 -3.85 -13.82 -10.66
C PRO A 163 -3.86 -13.32 -12.10
N ASP A 164 -4.43 -12.14 -12.36
CA ASP A 164 -4.47 -11.53 -13.70
C ASP A 164 -3.07 -11.37 -14.33
N PHE A 165 -2.02 -11.36 -13.49
CA PHE A 165 -0.63 -11.15 -13.90
C PHE A 165 0.26 -12.36 -13.63
N GLY A 166 -0.26 -13.41 -13.00
CA GLY A 166 0.53 -14.56 -12.55
C GLY A 166 1.55 -14.24 -11.45
N ILE A 167 1.35 -13.15 -10.71
CA ILE A 167 2.26 -12.64 -9.69
C ILE A 167 1.82 -13.07 -8.29
N VAL A 168 2.78 -13.52 -7.48
CA VAL A 168 2.59 -13.81 -6.05
C VAL A 168 3.53 -12.93 -5.23
N HIS A 169 3.01 -12.30 -4.20
CA HIS A 169 3.75 -11.43 -3.30
C HIS A 169 3.89 -12.07 -1.91
N PRO A 170 4.99 -12.76 -1.59
CA PRO A 170 5.37 -13.03 -0.22
C PRO A 170 5.59 -11.74 0.57
N PHE A 171 5.14 -11.72 1.83
CA PHE A 171 5.32 -10.57 2.70
C PHE A 171 5.46 -10.99 4.16
N LYS A 172 6.01 -10.09 5.00
CA LYS A 172 6.02 -10.26 6.45
C LYS A 172 4.80 -9.56 7.07
N PRO A 173 4.33 -9.97 8.24
CA PRO A 173 3.23 -9.26 8.92
C PRO A 173 3.50 -7.77 9.15
N THR A 174 4.78 -7.38 9.20
CA THR A 174 5.22 -5.98 9.36
C THR A 174 5.26 -5.19 8.05
N ASP A 175 5.27 -5.86 6.90
CA ASP A 175 5.29 -5.18 5.61
C ASP A 175 3.91 -4.55 5.34
N PHE A 176 3.91 -3.39 4.66
CA PHE A 176 2.65 -2.78 4.24
C PHE A 176 2.03 -3.58 3.10
N THR A 177 0.77 -3.93 3.25
CA THR A 177 -0.09 -4.49 2.19
C THR A 177 -1.46 -3.84 2.24
N GLN A 178 -2.16 -3.81 1.10
CA GLN A 178 -3.51 -3.25 1.03
C GLN A 178 -4.47 -4.03 1.94
N VAL A 179 -5.27 -3.31 2.70
CA VAL A 179 -6.18 -3.88 3.72
C VAL A 179 -7.28 -4.74 3.10
N ASN A 180 -7.70 -4.40 1.88
CA ASN A 180 -8.77 -5.05 1.14
C ASN A 180 -8.19 -5.70 -0.12
N PRO A 181 -7.84 -6.99 -0.08
CA PRO A 181 -7.23 -7.68 -1.22
C PRO A 181 -8.16 -7.77 -2.44
N HIS A 182 -9.47 -7.82 -2.22
CA HIS A 182 -10.44 -7.84 -3.31
C HIS A 182 -10.37 -6.54 -4.13
N ILE A 183 -10.33 -5.41 -3.44
CA ILE A 183 -10.19 -4.11 -4.10
C ILE A 183 -8.78 -3.93 -4.65
N ASN A 184 -7.73 -4.42 -3.95
CA ASN A 184 -6.35 -4.34 -4.45
C ASN A 184 -6.21 -4.99 -5.83
N ARG A 185 -6.76 -6.18 -6.04
CA ARG A 185 -6.76 -6.86 -7.35
C ARG A 185 -7.38 -6.00 -8.45
N VAL A 186 -8.55 -5.44 -8.18
CA VAL A 186 -9.25 -4.55 -9.14
C VAL A 186 -8.49 -3.24 -9.35
N LEU A 187 -7.94 -2.66 -8.27
CA LEU A 187 -7.14 -1.43 -8.30
C LEU A 187 -5.92 -1.60 -9.20
N VAL A 188 -5.13 -2.67 -8.98
CA VAL A 188 -3.94 -2.96 -9.79
C VAL A 188 -4.32 -3.17 -11.26
N SER A 189 -5.30 -4.03 -11.55
CA SER A 189 -5.76 -4.27 -12.93
C SER A 189 -6.26 -2.98 -13.60
N ARG A 190 -6.96 -2.11 -12.86
CA ARG A 190 -7.41 -0.82 -13.38
C ARG A 190 -6.26 0.15 -13.62
N ALA A 191 -5.33 0.25 -12.67
CA ALA A 191 -4.15 1.12 -12.79
C ALA A 191 -3.31 0.73 -14.01
N LEU A 192 -3.06 -0.56 -14.23
CA LEU A 192 -2.29 -1.02 -15.38
C LEU A 192 -3.00 -0.76 -16.71
N ARG A 193 -4.32 -0.96 -16.78
CA ARG A 193 -5.09 -0.59 -17.98
C ARG A 193 -5.03 0.90 -18.27
N LEU A 194 -5.06 1.74 -17.24
CA LEU A 194 -4.95 3.18 -17.38
C LEU A 194 -3.52 3.63 -17.70
N LEU A 195 -2.53 2.94 -17.16
CA LEU A 195 -1.11 3.16 -17.47
C LEU A 195 -0.82 2.75 -18.93
N ASP A 196 -1.41 1.65 -19.39
CA ASP A 196 -1.29 1.14 -20.76
C ASP A 196 0.18 1.01 -21.19
N ALA A 197 1.01 0.38 -20.34
CA ALA A 197 2.43 0.20 -20.61
C ALA A 197 2.64 -0.72 -21.83
N GLN A 198 3.51 -0.27 -22.76
CA GLN A 198 3.83 -1.02 -23.97
C GLN A 198 5.18 -1.77 -23.82
N PRO A 199 5.39 -2.87 -24.56
CA PRO A 199 6.62 -3.66 -24.49
C PRO A 199 7.90 -2.89 -24.89
N THR A 200 7.77 -1.70 -25.46
CA THR A 200 8.88 -0.83 -25.84
C THR A 200 9.17 0.26 -24.83
N GLU A 201 8.33 0.39 -23.80
CA GLU A 201 8.35 1.53 -22.88
C GLU A 201 9.09 1.22 -21.58
N ARG A 202 9.70 2.25 -21.04
CA ARG A 202 10.24 2.30 -19.68
C ARG A 202 9.22 2.95 -18.74
N VAL A 203 9.00 2.34 -17.57
CA VAL A 203 8.07 2.84 -16.56
C VAL A 203 8.79 3.02 -15.23
N ILE A 204 8.47 4.10 -14.51
CA ILE A 204 8.90 4.26 -13.11
C ILE A 204 7.68 4.12 -12.21
N ASP A 205 7.81 3.27 -11.18
CA ASP A 205 6.84 3.07 -10.10
C ASP A 205 7.36 3.73 -8.83
N TRP A 206 6.78 4.88 -8.49
CA TRP A 206 7.15 5.69 -7.34
C TRP A 206 6.37 5.26 -6.10
N PHE A 207 7.06 5.09 -4.97
CA PHE A 207 6.52 4.52 -3.72
C PHE A 207 6.13 3.06 -3.91
N CYS A 208 6.99 2.28 -4.54
CA CYS A 208 6.66 0.94 -5.05
C CYS A 208 6.38 -0.12 -3.95
N GLY A 209 6.70 0.17 -2.69
CA GLY A 209 6.50 -0.74 -1.58
C GLY A 209 7.20 -2.08 -1.80
N LEU A 210 6.47 -3.17 -1.68
CA LEU A 210 6.97 -4.53 -1.95
C LEU A 210 6.79 -4.99 -3.41
N GLY A 211 6.48 -4.04 -4.31
CA GLY A 211 6.32 -4.29 -5.74
C GLY A 211 4.88 -4.55 -6.21
N ASN A 212 3.88 -4.10 -5.44
CA ASN A 212 2.45 -4.35 -5.73
C ASN A 212 2.02 -3.94 -7.14
N PHE A 213 2.55 -2.83 -7.67
CA PHE A 213 2.35 -2.40 -9.06
C PHE A 213 3.56 -2.73 -9.94
N THR A 214 4.77 -2.64 -9.39
CA THR A 214 6.02 -2.84 -10.15
C THR A 214 6.06 -4.20 -10.87
N LEU A 215 5.75 -5.29 -10.16
CA LEU A 215 5.80 -6.63 -10.76
C LEU A 215 4.72 -6.85 -11.83
N PRO A 216 3.46 -6.44 -11.63
CA PRO A 216 2.48 -6.40 -12.72
C PRO A 216 2.91 -5.53 -13.91
N ILE A 217 3.49 -4.35 -13.69
CA ILE A 217 4.02 -3.49 -14.78
C ILE A 217 5.12 -4.24 -15.55
N ALA A 218 5.99 -4.97 -14.85
CA ALA A 218 7.06 -5.75 -15.46
C ALA A 218 6.56 -6.89 -16.36
N THR A 219 5.28 -7.28 -16.28
CA THR A 219 4.67 -8.20 -17.25
C THR A 219 4.35 -7.54 -18.59
N GLN A 220 4.38 -6.22 -18.70
CA GLN A 220 3.92 -5.45 -19.86
C GLN A 220 5.02 -4.58 -20.48
N ALA A 221 5.76 -3.85 -19.67
CA ALA A 221 6.79 -2.90 -20.07
C ALA A 221 8.07 -3.57 -20.62
N ARG A 222 8.96 -2.78 -21.18
CA ARG A 222 10.32 -3.16 -21.54
C ARG A 222 11.26 -3.18 -20.33
N GLU A 223 11.11 -2.18 -19.48
CA GLU A 223 11.96 -1.92 -18.32
C GLU A 223 11.16 -1.22 -17.22
N VAL A 224 11.42 -1.55 -15.96
CA VAL A 224 10.76 -0.92 -14.82
C VAL A 224 11.79 -0.49 -13.78
N LEU A 225 11.64 0.72 -13.26
CA LEU A 225 12.33 1.20 -12.07
C LEU A 225 11.32 1.36 -10.93
N GLY A 226 11.49 0.62 -9.83
CA GLY A 226 10.75 0.80 -8.60
C GLY A 226 11.55 1.65 -7.62
N VAL A 227 10.97 2.73 -7.11
CA VAL A 227 11.60 3.61 -6.12
C VAL A 227 10.80 3.61 -4.84
N GLU A 228 11.46 3.35 -3.69
CA GLU A 228 10.82 3.20 -2.39
C GLU A 228 11.70 3.83 -1.30
N GLY A 229 11.07 4.41 -0.26
CA GLY A 229 11.79 5.04 0.85
C GLY A 229 12.42 4.06 1.82
N SER A 230 11.90 2.85 1.93
CA SER A 230 12.32 1.82 2.88
C SER A 230 13.27 0.81 2.25
N GLU A 231 14.52 0.76 2.70
CA GLU A 231 15.48 -0.28 2.27
C GLU A 231 14.97 -1.70 2.51
N ALA A 232 14.23 -1.92 3.60
CA ALA A 232 13.64 -3.23 3.90
C ALA A 232 12.58 -3.63 2.87
N LEU A 233 11.75 -2.69 2.41
CA LEU A 233 10.77 -2.94 1.36
C LEU A 233 11.44 -3.11 0.00
N VAL A 234 12.50 -2.36 -0.32
CA VAL A 234 13.32 -2.55 -1.53
C VAL A 234 13.94 -3.95 -1.55
N ALA A 235 14.50 -4.41 -0.43
CA ALA A 235 15.01 -5.78 -0.34
C ALA A 235 13.90 -6.81 -0.59
N ARG A 236 12.72 -6.61 -0.02
CA ARG A 236 11.54 -7.45 -0.23
C ARG A 236 11.09 -7.45 -1.69
N SER A 237 11.08 -6.30 -2.35
CA SER A 237 10.71 -6.18 -3.76
C SER A 237 11.65 -6.98 -4.66
N ARG A 238 12.97 -6.90 -4.39
CA ARG A 238 13.98 -7.67 -5.11
C ARG A 238 13.81 -9.18 -4.92
N GLU A 239 13.50 -9.63 -3.69
CA GLU A 239 13.18 -11.03 -3.41
C GLU A 239 11.92 -11.48 -4.15
N ASN A 240 10.86 -10.65 -4.11
CA ASN A 240 9.60 -10.93 -4.81
C ASN A 240 9.82 -11.00 -6.34
N TYR A 241 10.60 -10.08 -6.90
CA TYR A 241 10.97 -10.11 -8.31
C TYR A 241 11.68 -11.44 -8.68
N LYS A 242 12.72 -11.82 -7.93
CA LYS A 242 13.47 -13.07 -8.18
C LYS A 242 12.57 -14.30 -8.13
N LYS A 243 11.69 -14.38 -7.12
CA LYS A 243 10.76 -15.51 -6.98
C LYS A 243 9.77 -15.58 -8.14
N ASN A 244 9.19 -14.45 -8.53
CA ASN A 244 8.26 -14.42 -9.65
C ASN A 244 8.95 -14.67 -10.98
N ALA A 245 10.14 -14.12 -11.22
CA ALA A 245 10.91 -14.37 -12.45
C ALA A 245 11.26 -15.85 -12.66
N ALA A 246 11.38 -16.61 -11.58
CA ALA A 246 11.60 -18.07 -11.62
C ALA A 246 10.28 -18.88 -11.67
N SER A 247 9.12 -18.23 -11.64
CA SER A 247 7.82 -18.90 -11.55
C SER A 247 7.33 -19.40 -12.92
N ALA A 248 6.84 -20.62 -12.96
CA ALA A 248 6.17 -21.18 -14.13
C ALA A 248 4.74 -20.60 -14.36
N LEU A 249 4.23 -19.79 -13.44
CA LEU A 249 2.91 -19.17 -13.57
C LEU A 249 2.90 -17.98 -14.54
N LEU A 250 4.07 -17.44 -14.87
CA LEU A 250 4.18 -16.31 -15.78
C LEU A 250 4.03 -16.77 -17.24
N PRO A 251 3.21 -16.09 -18.04
CA PRO A 251 3.06 -16.38 -19.47
C PRO A 251 4.30 -15.97 -20.29
N LYS A 252 5.12 -15.07 -19.77
CA LYS A 252 6.39 -14.59 -20.33
C LYS A 252 7.32 -14.11 -19.23
N ALA A 253 8.61 -13.98 -19.53
CA ALA A 253 9.59 -13.41 -18.62
C ALA A 253 9.20 -11.97 -18.22
N LEU A 254 9.48 -11.62 -16.96
CA LEU A 254 9.36 -10.24 -16.49
C LEU A 254 10.40 -9.34 -17.18
N ALA A 255 10.01 -8.10 -17.42
CA ALA A 255 10.92 -7.06 -17.88
C ALA A 255 12.09 -6.86 -16.91
N ALA A 256 13.21 -6.35 -17.42
CA ALA A 256 14.30 -5.88 -16.57
C ALA A 256 13.76 -4.89 -15.54
N THR A 257 13.95 -5.19 -14.26
CA THR A 257 13.38 -4.40 -13.17
C THR A 257 14.45 -4.12 -12.14
N GLU A 258 14.64 -2.83 -11.85
CA GLU A 258 15.52 -2.33 -10.80
C GLU A 258 14.69 -1.76 -9.65
N PHE A 259 15.23 -1.86 -8.43
CA PHE A 259 14.63 -1.27 -7.24
C PHE A 259 15.67 -0.42 -6.51
N VAL A 260 15.31 0.83 -6.19
CA VAL A 260 16.18 1.81 -5.56
C VAL A 260 15.56 2.33 -4.26
N ALA A 261 16.35 2.37 -3.20
CA ALA A 261 15.96 3.02 -1.95
C ALA A 261 16.29 4.52 -2.02
N ARG A 262 15.26 5.38 -1.79
CA ARG A 262 15.44 6.83 -1.82
C ARG A 262 14.36 7.55 -1.01
N ASN A 263 14.73 8.62 -0.32
CA ASN A 263 13.74 9.50 0.32
C ASN A 263 12.95 10.29 -0.74
N LEU A 264 11.73 9.86 -1.00
CA LEU A 264 10.85 10.45 -2.01
C LEU A 264 10.23 11.80 -1.57
N PHE A 265 10.41 12.19 -0.31
CA PHE A 265 10.02 13.52 0.18
C PHE A 265 11.08 14.60 -0.04
N GLU A 266 12.25 14.22 -0.57
CA GLU A 266 13.38 15.10 -0.89
C GLU A 266 13.74 15.07 -2.38
N MET A 267 12.78 14.76 -3.24
CA MET A 267 12.98 14.71 -4.69
C MET A 267 13.33 16.09 -5.26
N THR A 268 14.28 16.09 -6.20
CA THR A 268 14.73 17.28 -6.91
C THR A 268 14.74 17.03 -8.42
N PRO A 269 14.75 18.09 -9.27
CA PRO A 269 14.90 17.93 -10.71
C PRO A 269 16.15 17.14 -11.12
N ASP A 270 17.26 17.30 -10.39
CA ASP A 270 18.50 16.58 -10.69
C ASP A 270 18.40 15.09 -10.38
N LEU A 271 17.71 14.72 -9.30
CA LEU A 271 17.41 13.31 -9.01
C LEU A 271 16.52 12.67 -10.08
N LEU A 272 15.52 13.41 -10.59
CA LEU A 272 14.69 12.92 -11.70
C LEU A 272 15.51 12.71 -12.98
N ARG A 273 16.45 13.62 -13.27
CA ARG A 273 17.35 13.47 -14.43
C ARG A 273 18.31 12.31 -14.26
N ALA A 274 18.81 12.09 -13.04
CA ALA A 274 19.69 10.96 -12.73
C ALA A 274 18.99 9.61 -12.88
N ASP A 275 17.68 9.53 -12.61
CA ASP A 275 16.87 8.33 -12.85
C ASP A 275 16.62 8.07 -14.34
N GLY A 276 16.86 9.08 -15.19
CA GLY A 276 16.62 9.01 -16.61
C GLY A 276 15.16 9.20 -17.02
N SER A 277 14.93 9.34 -18.31
CA SER A 277 13.59 9.47 -18.88
C SER A 277 12.81 8.15 -18.75
N ALA A 278 11.52 8.28 -18.50
CA ALA A 278 10.58 7.17 -18.57
C ALA A 278 9.32 7.61 -19.33
N ASP A 279 8.75 6.69 -20.09
CA ASP A 279 7.55 6.97 -20.88
C ASP A 279 6.33 7.23 -19.99
N LYS A 280 6.24 6.53 -18.87
CA LYS A 280 5.08 6.58 -17.98
C LYS A 280 5.49 6.42 -16.52
N TRP A 281 4.69 7.00 -15.63
CA TRP A 281 4.85 6.87 -14.19
C TRP A 281 3.60 6.29 -13.56
N LEU A 282 3.79 5.43 -12.55
CA LEU A 282 2.80 5.11 -11.54
C LEU A 282 3.24 5.75 -10.23
N VAL A 283 2.31 6.34 -9.48
CA VAL A 283 2.58 7.05 -8.23
C VAL A 283 1.54 6.60 -7.20
N ASP A 284 1.95 5.94 -6.11
CA ASP A 284 1.08 5.49 -5.01
C ASP A 284 1.65 5.92 -3.65
N PRO A 285 1.63 7.22 -3.33
CA PRO A 285 2.27 7.77 -2.15
C PRO A 285 1.46 7.50 -0.87
N PRO A 286 2.10 7.65 0.30
CA PRO A 286 1.41 7.68 1.58
C PRO A 286 0.47 8.91 1.69
N ARG A 287 -0.19 9.07 2.85
CA ARG A 287 -1.20 10.13 3.08
C ARG A 287 -0.72 11.55 2.84
N GLU A 288 0.57 11.77 2.97
CA GLU A 288 1.25 13.05 2.75
C GLU A 288 1.24 13.47 1.27
N GLY A 289 0.98 12.53 0.37
CA GLY A 289 1.05 12.72 -1.07
C GLY A 289 2.48 12.70 -1.60
N ALA A 290 2.66 13.07 -2.88
CA ALA A 290 3.92 13.08 -3.59
C ALA A 290 4.37 14.52 -3.93
N PHE A 291 4.21 15.46 -3.01
CA PHE A 291 4.46 16.88 -3.27
C PHE A 291 5.87 17.15 -3.83
N ALA A 292 6.91 16.62 -3.19
CA ALA A 292 8.30 16.83 -3.62
C ALA A 292 8.55 16.26 -5.01
N LEU A 293 7.99 15.08 -5.32
CA LEU A 293 8.08 14.45 -6.63
C LEU A 293 7.38 15.31 -7.72
N CYS A 294 6.13 15.72 -7.45
CA CYS A 294 5.35 16.53 -8.39
C CYS A 294 5.98 17.92 -8.59
N LYS A 295 6.53 18.51 -7.50
CA LYS A 295 7.26 19.78 -7.57
C LYS A 295 8.54 19.62 -8.38
N ALA A 296 9.32 18.57 -8.13
CA ALA A 296 10.55 18.30 -8.90
C ALA A 296 10.26 18.12 -10.40
N LEU A 297 9.17 17.44 -10.75
CA LEU A 297 8.71 17.30 -12.13
C LEU A 297 8.32 18.68 -12.72
N ALA A 298 7.53 19.45 -11.97
CA ALA A 298 7.11 20.78 -12.41
C ALA A 298 8.30 21.72 -12.64
N ASP A 299 9.26 21.74 -11.73
CA ASP A 299 10.50 22.55 -11.83
C ASP A 299 11.41 22.05 -12.96
N ALA A 300 11.46 20.74 -13.21
CA ALA A 300 12.24 20.18 -14.33
C ALA A 300 11.67 20.58 -15.69
N VAL A 301 10.34 20.66 -15.79
CA VAL A 301 9.62 21.01 -17.03
C VAL A 301 9.53 22.53 -17.23
N ASN A 302 9.37 23.29 -16.16
CA ASN A 302 9.17 24.74 -16.19
C ASN A 302 9.99 25.42 -15.08
N PRO A 303 11.31 25.57 -15.28
CA PRO A 303 12.19 26.17 -14.29
C PRO A 303 11.76 27.59 -13.94
N GLY A 304 11.65 27.91 -12.64
CA GLY A 304 11.30 29.23 -12.12
C GLY A 304 9.81 29.53 -11.96
N ALA A 305 8.91 28.67 -12.41
CA ALA A 305 7.48 28.89 -12.27
C ALA A 305 6.98 28.73 -10.83
N THR A 306 7.71 28.03 -9.97
CA THR A 306 7.33 27.76 -8.58
C THR A 306 7.91 28.74 -7.57
N ASP A 307 8.86 29.60 -7.94
CA ASP A 307 9.59 30.49 -7.02
C ASP A 307 8.91 31.84 -6.76
N GLY A 308 7.67 32.03 -7.19
CA GLY A 308 6.85 33.19 -6.79
C GLY A 308 7.38 34.57 -7.21
N SER A 309 8.43 34.69 -8.00
CA SER A 309 9.08 35.93 -8.40
C SER A 309 8.74 36.37 -9.82
N SER A 310 7.53 36.08 -10.32
CA SER A 310 7.11 36.59 -11.63
C SER A 310 5.82 37.38 -11.57
N SER A 311 5.96 38.68 -11.60
CA SER A 311 4.96 39.60 -12.15
C SER A 311 4.79 39.31 -13.66
N GLY A 312 3.65 38.74 -14.03
CA GLY A 312 3.02 38.94 -15.32
C GLY A 312 3.74 38.39 -16.57
N SER A 313 3.69 37.09 -16.81
CA SER A 313 3.68 36.57 -18.20
C SER A 313 3.01 35.20 -18.22
N THR A 314 1.93 35.08 -18.97
CA THR A 314 1.04 33.90 -19.08
C THR A 314 1.41 32.97 -20.24
N ALA A 315 2.66 32.90 -20.62
CA ALA A 315 3.11 31.91 -21.62
C ALA A 315 4.14 30.96 -20.96
N PRO A 316 3.97 29.63 -21.07
CA PRO A 316 5.00 28.71 -20.66
C PRO A 316 6.22 28.92 -21.55
N VAL A 317 7.31 29.51 -21.03
CA VAL A 317 8.57 29.55 -21.69
C VAL A 317 9.17 28.16 -21.58
N ALA A 318 9.00 27.35 -22.60
CA ALA A 318 9.76 26.11 -22.77
C ALA A 318 11.24 26.46 -22.95
N GLY A 319 11.96 26.60 -21.83
CA GLY A 319 13.40 26.60 -21.82
C GLY A 319 13.89 25.20 -22.26
N PRO A 320 15.04 25.08 -22.96
CA PRO A 320 15.55 23.76 -23.30
C PRO A 320 15.79 22.95 -22.05
N LEU A 321 15.14 21.79 -21.99
CA LEU A 321 15.42 20.77 -20.96
C LEU A 321 16.91 20.47 -21.03
N ALA A 322 17.63 20.56 -19.90
CA ALA A 322 19.07 20.30 -19.91
C ALA A 322 19.29 18.79 -20.18
N GLY A 323 19.86 18.49 -21.36
CA GLY A 323 20.09 17.13 -21.86
C GLY A 323 18.85 16.50 -22.53
N ASP A 324 18.95 15.21 -22.85
CA ASP A 324 17.91 14.43 -23.53
C ASP A 324 16.79 13.94 -22.59
N TRP A 325 16.74 14.42 -21.34
CA TRP A 325 15.71 14.01 -20.38
C TRP A 325 14.32 14.52 -20.81
N GLN A 326 13.36 13.59 -20.82
CA GLN A 326 11.98 13.88 -21.17
C GLN A 326 11.06 13.53 -19.99
N PRO A 327 10.05 14.37 -19.66
CA PRO A 327 9.03 14.05 -18.68
C PRO A 327 8.14 12.91 -19.19
N PRO A 328 7.53 12.13 -18.29
CA PRO A 328 6.62 11.06 -18.68
C PRO A 328 5.42 11.65 -19.42
N ARG A 329 4.99 10.99 -20.48
CA ARG A 329 3.78 11.41 -21.20
C ARG A 329 2.50 11.08 -20.47
N ARG A 330 2.51 10.08 -19.57
CA ARG A 330 1.35 9.67 -18.78
C ARG A 330 1.76 9.34 -17.36
N ILE A 331 0.93 9.78 -16.41
CA ILE A 331 1.06 9.49 -14.98
C ILE A 331 -0.26 8.90 -14.48
N VAL A 332 -0.21 7.72 -13.89
CA VAL A 332 -1.31 7.16 -13.10
C VAL A 332 -1.02 7.40 -11.64
N TYR A 333 -1.87 8.16 -10.98
CA TYR A 333 -1.73 8.52 -9.58
C TYR A 333 -2.81 7.83 -8.74
N VAL A 334 -2.41 6.98 -7.81
CA VAL A 334 -3.27 6.37 -6.78
C VAL A 334 -3.11 7.17 -5.50
N SER A 335 -4.17 7.39 -4.74
CA SER A 335 -4.09 8.22 -3.53
C SER A 335 -5.10 7.80 -2.48
N CYS A 336 -4.65 7.70 -1.24
CA CYS A 336 -5.49 7.50 -0.06
C CYS A 336 -5.97 8.80 0.60
N ASN A 337 -5.64 9.96 0.01
CA ASN A 337 -6.02 11.27 0.52
C ASN A 337 -6.37 12.24 -0.62
N PRO A 338 -7.66 12.52 -0.87
CA PRO A 338 -8.09 13.40 -1.97
C PRO A 338 -7.53 14.82 -1.90
N ALA A 339 -7.23 15.31 -0.70
CA ALA A 339 -6.71 16.69 -0.55
C ALA A 339 -5.25 16.77 -1.03
N THR A 340 -4.42 15.79 -0.71
CA THR A 340 -3.04 15.75 -1.21
C THR A 340 -2.98 15.44 -2.70
N LEU A 341 -3.85 14.55 -3.20
CA LEU A 341 -4.00 14.36 -4.64
C LEU A 341 -4.36 15.67 -5.35
N ALA A 342 -5.31 16.43 -4.80
CA ALA A 342 -5.73 17.70 -5.41
C ALA A 342 -4.60 18.73 -5.46
N ARG A 343 -3.82 18.84 -4.38
CA ARG A 343 -2.63 19.70 -4.31
C ARG A 343 -1.60 19.30 -5.38
N ASP A 344 -1.27 18.04 -5.45
CA ASP A 344 -0.27 17.50 -6.38
C ASP A 344 -0.76 17.59 -7.83
N ALA A 345 -2.07 17.34 -8.07
CA ALA A 345 -2.71 17.56 -9.36
C ALA A 345 -2.61 19.01 -9.85
N GLY A 346 -2.72 19.97 -8.92
CA GLY A 346 -2.53 21.40 -9.22
C GLY A 346 -1.14 21.67 -9.81
N LEU A 347 -0.08 21.10 -9.24
CA LEU A 347 1.29 21.22 -9.80
C LEU A 347 1.41 20.57 -11.18
N LEU A 348 0.88 19.34 -11.32
CA LEU A 348 0.94 18.62 -12.59
C LEU A 348 0.21 19.36 -13.71
N VAL A 349 -0.98 19.91 -13.43
CA VAL A 349 -1.80 20.56 -14.45
C VAL A 349 -1.35 21.99 -14.73
N HIS A 350 -1.17 22.80 -13.70
CA HIS A 350 -0.96 24.24 -13.89
C HIS A 350 0.49 24.63 -14.11
N VAL A 351 1.44 23.78 -13.67
CA VAL A 351 2.87 24.09 -13.77
C VAL A 351 3.57 23.14 -14.75
N ALA A 352 3.36 21.83 -14.62
CA ALA A 352 4.02 20.83 -15.46
C ALA A 352 3.32 20.60 -16.81
N GLY A 353 2.15 21.22 -17.06
CA GLY A 353 1.46 21.20 -18.35
C GLY A 353 0.75 19.88 -18.69
N TYR A 354 0.37 19.12 -17.68
CA TYR A 354 -0.46 17.93 -17.86
C TYR A 354 -1.95 18.27 -17.88
N ARG A 355 -2.73 17.43 -18.55
CA ARG A 355 -4.19 17.43 -18.50
C ARG A 355 -4.67 16.30 -17.61
N CYS A 356 -5.62 16.52 -16.74
CA CYS A 356 -6.26 15.47 -15.96
C CYS A 356 -7.32 14.78 -16.83
N VAL A 357 -6.98 13.65 -17.43
CA VAL A 357 -7.85 12.90 -18.36
C VAL A 357 -9.01 12.26 -17.62
N GLY A 358 -8.82 11.85 -16.39
CA GLY A 358 -9.89 11.27 -15.61
C GLY A 358 -9.51 11.03 -14.16
N ALA A 359 -10.52 10.96 -13.31
CA ALA A 359 -10.38 10.61 -11.91
C ALA A 359 -11.59 9.82 -11.41
N GLY A 360 -11.40 9.03 -10.35
CA GLY A 360 -12.47 8.27 -9.75
C GLY A 360 -12.10 7.71 -8.38
N VAL A 361 -13.11 7.35 -7.61
CA VAL A 361 -12.99 6.80 -6.26
C VAL A 361 -12.78 5.29 -6.30
N VAL A 362 -11.96 4.82 -5.39
CA VAL A 362 -11.77 3.41 -5.06
C VAL A 362 -12.29 3.16 -3.65
N ASN A 363 -13.32 2.33 -3.49
CA ASN A 363 -13.91 2.08 -2.18
C ASN A 363 -13.14 0.99 -1.40
N MET A 364 -11.87 1.27 -1.11
CA MET A 364 -10.97 0.37 -0.36
C MET A 364 -11.50 0.09 1.06
N PHE A 365 -12.10 1.10 1.71
CA PHE A 365 -12.57 1.05 3.09
C PHE A 365 -14.08 1.33 3.18
N PRO A 366 -14.93 0.34 2.88
CA PRO A 366 -16.38 0.46 3.14
C PRO A 366 -16.67 0.84 4.58
N HIS A 367 -17.79 1.52 4.82
CA HIS A 367 -18.26 1.98 6.15
C HIS A 367 -17.34 2.99 6.87
N THR A 368 -16.36 3.57 6.17
CA THR A 368 -15.48 4.59 6.74
C THR A 368 -15.50 5.88 5.91
N ALA A 369 -14.97 6.97 6.49
CA ALA A 369 -14.79 8.24 5.80
C ALA A 369 -13.55 8.27 4.88
N HIS A 370 -12.69 7.25 4.93
CA HIS A 370 -11.51 7.18 4.07
C HIS A 370 -11.91 7.12 2.61
N VAL A 371 -11.21 7.90 1.79
CA VAL A 371 -11.42 7.99 0.35
C VAL A 371 -10.10 7.64 -0.34
N GLU A 372 -10.09 6.49 -0.99
CA GLU A 372 -9.07 6.16 -1.97
C GLU A 372 -9.54 6.65 -3.34
N SER A 373 -8.59 7.06 -4.16
CA SER A 373 -8.88 7.60 -5.49
C SER A 373 -7.76 7.29 -6.46
N MET A 374 -8.07 7.41 -7.74
CA MET A 374 -7.12 7.26 -8.83
C MET A 374 -7.36 8.37 -9.83
N ALA A 375 -6.28 8.95 -10.36
CA ALA A 375 -6.32 9.94 -11.43
C ALA A 375 -5.28 9.63 -12.50
N VAL A 376 -5.57 10.07 -13.73
CA VAL A 376 -4.65 9.96 -14.86
C VAL A 376 -4.35 11.35 -15.40
N PHE A 377 -3.07 11.60 -15.57
CA PHE A 377 -2.56 12.84 -16.16
C PHE A 377 -1.81 12.50 -17.44
N GLU A 378 -2.09 13.27 -18.49
CA GLU A 378 -1.40 13.16 -19.78
C GLU A 378 -0.84 14.51 -20.20
N ARG A 379 0.35 14.46 -20.78
CA ARG A 379 0.99 15.59 -21.42
C ARG A 379 0.89 15.45 -22.94
N ALA A 380 0.54 16.52 -23.60
CA ALA A 380 0.63 16.55 -25.07
C ALA A 380 2.08 16.32 -25.51
N ALA A 381 2.22 15.53 -26.57
CA ALA A 381 3.51 15.24 -27.17
C ALA A 381 4.16 16.52 -27.74
#